data_fa7e1d5357cacbb84933ca8b5ea9e98e
#
_entry.id   fa7e1d5357cacbb84933ca8b5ea9e98e
#
_cell.length_a   1.000
_cell.length_b   1.000
_cell.length_c   1.000
_cell.angle_alpha   90.00
_cell.angle_beta   90.00
_cell.angle_gamma   90.00
#
_symmetry.space_group_name_H-M   'P 1'
#
loop_
_entity.id
_entity.type
_entity.pdbx_description
1 polymer ?
#
loop_
_entity_poly.entity_id
_entity_poly.type
_entity_poly.pdbx_seq_one_letter_code
_entity_poly.pdbx_strand_id
1 'polypeptide(L)'
;MKNYYVKIMSVFLGLFILMYGYPVRADLPLQGKVIVVDSGHGGLDPGALYNDIYEKDITLAIGKYLEEALSKMGATVIMTRNDDNDLSNGAKNHRKKADFDERIKIINQKYVDMYVSVHLNYLTDSRYYGAQVFYNKDNEKLAESVQEYLNKNTNSDRNVKKIPTSTYMYDKLKTKGILVECGFLSNSME
;
A
#
# COMPACT_ATOMS: atom_id res chain seq x y z
N MET A 1 -31.28 12.89 -57.23
CA MET A 1 -30.21 13.59 -56.52
C MET A 1 -30.31 13.49 -54.99
N LYS A 2 -31.46 13.69 -54.37
CA LYS A 2 -31.60 13.62 -52.89
C LYS A 2 -31.11 12.34 -52.22
N ASN A 3 -31.33 11.16 -52.83
CA ASN A 3 -30.90 9.89 -52.25
C ASN A 3 -29.39 9.60 -52.31
N TYR A 4 -28.66 10.31 -53.15
CA TYR A 4 -27.21 10.15 -53.25
C TYR A 4 -26.47 10.83 -52.11
N TYR A 5 -26.93 12.02 -51.73
CA TYR A 5 -26.36 12.79 -50.63
C TYR A 5 -26.62 12.11 -49.26
N VAL A 6 -27.80 11.48 -49.10
CA VAL A 6 -28.10 10.71 -47.86
C VAL A 6 -27.18 9.53 -47.70
N LYS A 7 -26.88 8.78 -48.77
CA LYS A 7 -25.97 7.63 -48.74
C LYS A 7 -24.53 8.06 -48.46
N ILE A 8 -24.05 9.14 -49.09
CA ILE A 8 -22.71 9.68 -48.86
C ILE A 8 -22.58 10.15 -47.40
N MET A 9 -23.58 10.87 -46.88
CA MET A 9 -23.57 11.35 -45.50
C MET A 9 -23.60 10.21 -44.48
N SER A 10 -24.32 9.10 -44.77
CA SER A 10 -24.31 7.90 -43.91
C SER A 10 -22.95 7.18 -43.86
N VAL A 11 -22.23 7.16 -45.00
CA VAL A 11 -20.87 6.58 -45.07
C VAL A 11 -19.86 7.44 -44.32
N PHE A 12 -19.95 8.78 -44.43
CA PHE A 12 -19.10 9.70 -43.69
C PHE A 12 -19.40 9.68 -42.19
N LEU A 13 -20.66 9.55 -41.78
CA LEU A 13 -21.02 9.40 -40.36
C LEU A 13 -20.54 8.07 -39.79
N GLY A 14 -20.62 6.98 -40.56
CA GLY A 14 -20.05 5.67 -40.18
C GLY A 14 -18.53 5.68 -40.05
N LEU A 15 -17.81 6.34 -40.99
CA LEU A 15 -16.37 6.55 -40.95
C LEU A 15 -15.94 7.47 -39.78
N PHE A 16 -16.74 8.47 -39.49
CA PHE A 16 -16.50 9.38 -38.35
C PHE A 16 -16.63 8.64 -37.00
N ILE A 17 -17.62 7.77 -36.86
CA ILE A 17 -17.77 6.91 -35.67
C ILE A 17 -16.63 5.90 -35.56
N LEU A 18 -16.10 5.38 -36.68
CA LEU A 18 -14.94 4.48 -36.69
C LEU A 18 -13.63 5.23 -36.42
N MET A 19 -13.50 6.50 -36.80
CA MET A 19 -12.29 7.32 -36.54
C MET A 19 -12.25 7.88 -35.10
N TYR A 20 -13.43 8.16 -34.53
CA TYR A 20 -13.56 8.47 -33.10
C TYR A 20 -13.83 7.16 -32.32
N GLY A 21 -13.05 6.12 -32.67
CA GLY A 21 -13.12 4.83 -32.00
C GLY A 21 -13.26 5.04 -30.49
N TYR A 22 -14.18 4.31 -29.89
CA TYR A 22 -14.28 4.23 -28.43
C TYR A 22 -12.88 4.15 -27.87
N PRO A 23 -12.51 5.02 -26.91
CA PRO A 23 -11.23 4.84 -26.25
C PRO A 23 -11.26 3.44 -25.68
N VAL A 24 -10.45 2.54 -26.26
CA VAL A 24 -10.13 1.27 -25.63
C VAL A 24 -9.41 1.70 -24.34
N ARG A 25 -10.18 1.87 -23.27
CA ARG A 25 -9.62 1.95 -21.94
C ARG A 25 -8.95 0.61 -21.72
N ALA A 26 -7.66 0.57 -21.91
CA ALA A 26 -6.89 -0.54 -21.37
C ALA A 26 -7.22 -0.58 -19.89
N ASP A 27 -7.85 -1.66 -19.43
CA ASP A 27 -8.17 -1.82 -18.03
C ASP A 27 -6.86 -1.74 -17.25
N LEU A 28 -6.78 -0.79 -16.31
CA LEU A 28 -5.61 -0.65 -15.48
C LEU A 28 -5.50 -1.90 -14.58
N PRO A 29 -4.28 -2.38 -14.29
CA PRO A 29 -4.07 -3.66 -13.59
C PRO A 29 -4.82 -3.79 -12.27
N LEU A 30 -5.06 -2.68 -11.57
CA LEU A 30 -5.73 -2.65 -10.28
C LEU A 30 -7.09 -1.95 -10.33
N GLN A 31 -7.67 -1.77 -11.53
CA GLN A 31 -8.97 -1.13 -11.67
C GLN A 31 -10.05 -1.86 -10.85
N GLY A 32 -10.81 -1.10 -10.08
CA GLY A 32 -11.85 -1.63 -9.19
C GLY A 32 -11.34 -2.30 -7.92
N LYS A 33 -10.04 -2.28 -7.65
CA LYS A 33 -9.46 -2.75 -6.38
C LYS A 33 -9.41 -1.64 -5.35
N VAL A 34 -9.73 -1.98 -4.11
CA VAL A 34 -9.60 -1.08 -2.95
C VAL A 34 -8.46 -1.58 -2.08
N ILE A 35 -7.42 -0.77 -1.93
CA ILE A 35 -6.21 -1.12 -1.20
C ILE A 35 -6.00 -0.14 -0.07
N VAL A 36 -5.79 -0.65 1.15
CA VAL A 36 -5.38 0.18 2.28
C VAL A 36 -3.86 0.22 2.36
N VAL A 37 -3.30 1.43 2.40
CA VAL A 37 -1.90 1.67 2.75
C VAL A 37 -1.85 2.13 4.20
N ASP A 38 -1.24 1.32 5.04
CA ASP A 38 -1.13 1.55 6.48
C ASP A 38 0.29 2.01 6.81
N SER A 39 0.51 3.33 6.83
CA SER A 39 1.78 3.92 7.26
C SER A 39 1.95 3.76 8.77
N GLY A 40 2.91 2.94 9.17
CA GLY A 40 3.18 2.63 10.57
C GLY A 40 3.44 3.87 11.43
N HIS A 41 3.11 3.79 12.73
CA HIS A 41 3.31 4.86 13.72
C HIS A 41 2.55 6.15 13.40
N GLY A 42 3.00 7.29 13.95
CA GLY A 42 2.42 8.62 13.73
C GLY A 42 2.13 9.36 15.02
N GLY A 43 2.09 10.68 14.95
CA GLY A 43 1.81 11.55 16.09
C GLY A 43 2.77 11.31 17.26
N LEU A 44 2.23 10.90 18.40
CA LEU A 44 3.00 10.60 19.62
C LEU A 44 3.72 9.24 19.59
N ASP A 45 3.51 8.41 18.58
CA ASP A 45 4.26 7.17 18.37
C ASP A 45 5.33 7.39 17.30
N PRO A 46 6.59 7.63 17.66
CA PRO A 46 7.64 7.93 16.69
C PRO A 46 8.11 6.69 15.91
N GLY A 47 7.76 5.47 16.36
CA GLY A 47 8.41 4.25 15.92
C GLY A 47 9.86 4.17 16.40
N ALA A 48 10.71 3.53 15.63
CA ALA A 48 12.16 3.56 15.86
C ALA A 48 12.72 4.97 15.66
N LEU A 49 13.80 5.27 16.38
CA LEU A 49 14.54 6.55 16.29
C LEU A 49 16.02 6.25 16.11
N TYR A 50 16.62 6.85 15.10
CA TYR A 50 18.06 6.77 14.86
C TYR A 50 18.58 8.08 14.25
N ASN A 51 19.59 8.71 14.85
CA ASN A 51 20.19 9.96 14.40
C ASN A 51 19.16 11.06 14.05
N ASP A 52 18.20 11.31 14.97
CA ASP A 52 17.10 12.28 14.80
C ASP A 52 16.11 11.97 13.65
N ILE A 53 16.20 10.79 13.06
CA ILE A 53 15.28 10.31 12.04
C ILE A 53 14.24 9.40 12.72
N TYR A 54 12.97 9.74 12.55
CA TYR A 54 11.84 8.98 13.10
C TYR A 54 11.27 8.03 12.03
N GLU A 55 11.02 6.78 12.42
CA GLU A 55 10.37 5.80 11.54
C GLU A 55 9.04 6.32 10.99
N LYS A 56 8.22 6.98 11.81
CA LYS A 56 6.92 7.53 11.42
C LYS A 56 6.97 8.46 10.19
N ASP A 57 8.06 9.25 10.05
CA ASP A 57 8.18 10.22 8.97
C ASP A 57 8.48 9.51 7.65
N ILE A 58 9.36 8.51 7.70
CA ILE A 58 9.74 7.72 6.52
C ILE A 58 8.58 6.82 6.09
N THR A 59 7.88 6.16 7.01
CA THR A 59 6.74 5.31 6.68
C THR A 59 5.62 6.10 6.04
N LEU A 60 5.38 7.35 6.47
CA LEU A 60 4.42 8.25 5.82
C LEU A 60 4.87 8.62 4.40
N ALA A 61 6.14 8.97 4.22
CA ALA A 61 6.67 9.33 2.90
C ALA A 61 6.57 8.15 1.92
N ILE A 62 7.00 6.95 2.32
CA ILE A 62 6.89 5.73 1.51
C ILE A 62 5.42 5.41 1.22
N GLY A 63 4.55 5.53 2.22
CA GLY A 63 3.11 5.29 2.06
C GLY A 63 2.48 6.19 1.00
N LYS A 64 2.84 7.48 0.96
CA LYS A 64 2.37 8.42 -0.06
C LYS A 64 2.86 8.06 -1.47
N TYR A 65 4.12 7.65 -1.62
CA TYR A 65 4.61 7.15 -2.90
C TYR A 65 3.89 5.89 -3.36
N LEU A 66 3.61 4.98 -2.42
CA LEU A 66 2.86 3.76 -2.71
C LEU A 66 1.40 4.08 -3.10
N GLU A 67 0.74 5.01 -2.41
CA GLU A 67 -0.60 5.51 -2.76
C GLU A 67 -0.63 6.02 -4.20
N GLU A 68 0.32 6.89 -4.56
CA GLU A 68 0.42 7.45 -5.91
C GLU A 68 0.63 6.36 -6.97
N ALA A 69 1.53 5.41 -6.71
CA ALA A 69 1.82 4.31 -7.61
C ALA A 69 0.62 3.39 -7.83
N LEU A 70 -0.06 2.98 -6.75
CA LEU A 70 -1.25 2.12 -6.81
C LEU A 70 -2.42 2.84 -7.50
N SER A 71 -2.60 4.14 -7.24
CA SER A 71 -3.64 4.96 -7.88
C SER A 71 -3.42 5.08 -9.39
N LYS A 72 -2.17 5.25 -9.84
CA LYS A 72 -1.82 5.24 -11.28
C LYS A 72 -2.12 3.89 -11.93
N MET A 73 -2.10 2.80 -11.19
CA MET A 73 -2.47 1.47 -11.64
C MET A 73 -3.99 1.20 -11.58
N GLY A 74 -4.78 2.17 -11.16
CA GLY A 74 -6.26 2.12 -11.15
C GLY A 74 -6.88 1.69 -9.83
N ALA A 75 -6.10 1.49 -8.77
CA ALA A 75 -6.64 1.19 -7.44
C ALA A 75 -7.32 2.41 -6.81
N THR A 76 -8.37 2.16 -6.04
CA THR A 76 -8.82 3.11 -5.01
C THR A 76 -7.97 2.88 -3.76
N VAL A 77 -7.19 3.87 -3.38
CA VAL A 77 -6.31 3.76 -2.21
C VAL A 77 -6.90 4.48 -1.02
N ILE A 78 -6.83 3.85 0.15
CA ILE A 78 -7.22 4.42 1.44
C ILE A 78 -5.97 4.44 2.31
N MET A 79 -5.53 5.62 2.68
CA MET A 79 -4.45 5.78 3.65
C MET A 79 -5.01 5.71 5.07
N THR A 80 -4.34 4.98 5.99
CA THR A 80 -4.72 5.02 7.41
C THR A 80 -4.42 6.38 8.03
N ARG A 81 -3.38 7.05 7.58
CA ARG A 81 -3.06 8.45 7.93
C ARG A 81 -2.40 9.18 6.76
N ASN A 82 -2.67 10.48 6.62
CA ASN A 82 -2.14 11.34 5.55
C ASN A 82 -1.14 12.39 6.05
N ASP A 83 -0.96 12.49 7.36
CA ASP A 83 -0.08 13.44 8.03
C ASP A 83 0.57 12.81 9.27
N ASP A 84 1.29 13.61 10.07
CA ASP A 84 1.90 13.16 11.32
C ASP A 84 0.87 13.16 12.46
N ASN A 85 -0.12 12.29 12.35
CA ASN A 85 -1.06 11.98 13.42
C ASN A 85 -1.08 10.48 13.73
N ASP A 86 -1.52 10.12 14.92
CA ASP A 86 -1.98 8.78 15.24
C ASP A 86 -3.51 8.71 15.20
N LEU A 87 -4.05 7.52 15.17
CA LEU A 87 -5.49 7.28 15.06
C LEU A 87 -6.16 7.08 16.44
N SER A 88 -5.46 7.41 17.52
CA SER A 88 -5.99 7.23 18.88
C SER A 88 -7.13 8.19 19.25
N ASN A 89 -7.42 9.17 18.38
CA ASN A 89 -8.47 10.17 18.58
C ASN A 89 -8.36 10.91 19.95
N GLY A 90 -7.15 11.16 20.39
CA GLY A 90 -6.88 11.83 21.66
C GLY A 90 -7.12 10.98 22.92
N ALA A 91 -7.16 9.66 22.78
CA ALA A 91 -7.30 8.73 23.92
C ALA A 91 -6.19 8.97 24.95
N LYS A 92 -6.57 9.33 26.18
CA LYS A 92 -5.62 9.59 27.27
C LYS A 92 -5.01 8.30 27.83
N ASN A 93 -5.81 7.23 27.87
CA ASN A 93 -5.39 5.91 28.33
C ASN A 93 -5.39 4.93 27.16
N HIS A 94 -4.45 3.95 27.20
CA HIS A 94 -4.35 2.90 26.16
C HIS A 94 -4.27 3.45 24.71
N ARG A 95 -3.61 4.62 24.53
CA ARG A 95 -3.49 5.32 23.26
C ARG A 95 -3.06 4.38 22.12
N LYS A 96 -2.00 3.59 22.31
CA LYS A 96 -1.50 2.66 21.28
C LYS A 96 -2.54 1.60 20.88
N LYS A 97 -3.32 1.13 21.87
CA LYS A 97 -4.42 0.19 21.57
C LYS A 97 -5.53 0.87 20.77
N ALA A 98 -5.89 2.10 21.13
CA ALA A 98 -6.91 2.87 20.40
C ALA A 98 -6.49 3.15 18.95
N ASP A 99 -5.22 3.50 18.73
CA ASP A 99 -4.65 3.65 17.39
C ASP A 99 -4.76 2.35 16.58
N PHE A 100 -4.36 1.22 17.15
CA PHE A 100 -4.49 -0.08 16.49
C PHE A 100 -5.94 -0.46 16.20
N ASP A 101 -6.86 -0.19 17.11
CA ASP A 101 -8.29 -0.49 16.93
C ASP A 101 -8.87 0.28 15.74
N GLU A 102 -8.51 1.55 15.54
CA GLU A 102 -8.95 2.32 14.38
C GLU A 102 -8.29 1.83 13.07
N ARG A 103 -7.00 1.48 13.08
CA ARG A 103 -6.34 0.85 11.92
C ARG A 103 -7.04 -0.46 11.54
N ILE A 104 -7.33 -1.32 12.51
CA ILE A 104 -8.07 -2.57 12.30
C ILE A 104 -9.44 -2.30 11.68
N LYS A 105 -10.16 -1.29 12.17
CA LYS A 105 -11.48 -0.92 11.67
C LYS A 105 -11.43 -0.44 10.21
N ILE A 106 -10.44 0.38 9.84
CA ILE A 106 -10.24 0.84 8.47
C ILE A 106 -9.94 -0.35 7.55
N ILE A 107 -8.95 -1.17 7.93
CA ILE A 107 -8.46 -2.29 7.11
C ILE A 107 -9.52 -3.38 6.94
N ASN A 108 -10.31 -3.67 7.96
CA ASN A 108 -11.30 -4.74 7.93
C ASN A 108 -12.65 -4.34 7.28
N GLN A 109 -12.73 -3.19 6.59
CA GLN A 109 -13.95 -2.84 5.86
C GLN A 109 -14.22 -3.87 4.75
N LYS A 110 -15.49 -4.24 4.56
CA LYS A 110 -15.90 -5.30 3.61
C LYS A 110 -15.52 -5.05 2.16
N TYR A 111 -15.34 -3.78 1.79
CA TYR A 111 -14.98 -3.36 0.44
C TYR A 111 -13.46 -3.28 0.22
N VAL A 112 -12.64 -3.52 1.24
CA VAL A 112 -11.17 -3.54 1.13
C VAL A 112 -10.71 -4.89 0.61
N ASP A 113 -10.04 -4.89 -0.53
CA ASP A 113 -9.49 -6.10 -1.13
C ASP A 113 -8.17 -6.55 -0.47
N MET A 114 -7.32 -5.56 -0.10
CA MET A 114 -5.99 -5.85 0.44
C MET A 114 -5.47 -4.67 1.28
N TYR A 115 -4.53 -4.96 2.19
CA TYR A 115 -3.74 -3.93 2.86
C TYR A 115 -2.24 -4.16 2.68
N VAL A 116 -1.49 -3.06 2.72
CA VAL A 116 -0.02 -3.05 2.83
C VAL A 116 0.34 -2.15 4.02
N SER A 117 0.92 -2.74 5.05
CA SER A 117 1.45 -2.01 6.21
C SER A 117 2.94 -1.72 5.97
N VAL A 118 3.33 -0.45 6.12
CA VAL A 118 4.66 0.07 5.80
C VAL A 118 5.39 0.41 7.08
N HIS A 119 6.53 -0.21 7.30
CA HIS A 119 7.39 -0.05 8.46
C HIS A 119 8.87 0.02 8.08
N LEU A 120 9.72 0.33 9.05
CA LEU A 120 11.17 0.21 8.97
C LEU A 120 11.68 -0.62 10.14
N ASN A 121 12.54 -1.56 9.83
CA ASN A 121 13.22 -2.34 10.85
C ASN A 121 14.29 -1.49 11.56
N TYR A 122 14.64 -1.88 12.78
CA TYR A 122 15.71 -1.27 13.53
C TYR A 122 16.49 -2.33 14.32
N LEU A 123 17.80 -2.35 14.16
CA LEU A 123 18.72 -3.10 14.98
C LEU A 123 19.91 -2.22 15.32
N THR A 124 20.51 -2.42 16.49
CA THR A 124 21.69 -1.66 16.91
C THR A 124 22.93 -1.92 16.04
N ASP A 125 22.98 -3.08 15.39
CA ASP A 125 24.03 -3.41 14.42
C ASP A 125 23.63 -2.86 13.05
N SER A 126 24.29 -1.80 12.62
CA SER A 126 24.04 -1.11 11.36
C SER A 126 24.44 -1.88 10.08
N ARG A 127 25.01 -3.09 10.23
CA ARG A 127 25.35 -3.96 9.10
C ARG A 127 24.12 -4.70 8.54
N TYR A 128 23.02 -4.76 9.30
CA TYR A 128 21.78 -5.33 8.78
C TYR A 128 21.17 -4.43 7.73
N TYR A 129 20.69 -5.02 6.64
CA TYR A 129 20.09 -4.33 5.50
C TYR A 129 19.04 -5.19 4.81
N GLY A 130 18.31 -4.60 3.88
CA GLY A 130 17.39 -5.24 2.96
C GLY A 130 15.94 -5.28 3.45
N ALA A 131 15.04 -4.93 2.56
CA ALA A 131 13.61 -4.98 2.80
C ALA A 131 13.14 -6.39 3.10
N GLN A 132 12.20 -6.54 4.04
CA GLN A 132 11.66 -7.83 4.46
C GLN A 132 10.15 -7.81 4.57
N VAL A 133 9.50 -8.82 3.97
CA VAL A 133 8.04 -8.95 4.01
C VAL A 133 7.62 -9.91 5.12
N PHE A 134 6.62 -9.48 5.86
CA PHE A 134 5.99 -10.26 6.92
C PHE A 134 4.52 -10.54 6.57
N TYR A 135 4.04 -11.73 6.96
CA TYR A 135 2.68 -12.17 6.69
C TYR A 135 2.00 -12.73 7.93
N ASN A 136 0.68 -12.69 7.91
CA ASN A 136 -0.15 -13.39 8.87
C ASN A 136 -1.11 -14.36 8.14
N LYS A 137 -1.62 -15.37 8.87
CA LYS A 137 -2.59 -16.34 8.36
C LYS A 137 -2.15 -16.93 7.01
N ASP A 138 -3.03 -16.90 6.00
CA ASP A 138 -2.85 -17.54 4.69
C ASP A 138 -2.24 -16.60 3.64
N ASN A 139 -1.54 -15.55 4.07
CA ASN A 139 -0.96 -14.54 3.16
C ASN A 139 0.49 -14.86 2.74
N GLU A 140 1.00 -16.05 3.02
CA GLU A 140 2.39 -16.45 2.73
C GLU A 140 2.74 -16.31 1.26
N LYS A 141 1.93 -16.85 0.35
CA LYS A 141 2.18 -16.75 -1.09
C LYS A 141 2.23 -15.32 -1.62
N LEU A 142 1.41 -14.43 -1.08
CA LEU A 142 1.46 -13.01 -1.41
C LEU A 142 2.77 -12.40 -0.94
N ALA A 143 3.17 -12.70 0.30
CA ALA A 143 4.42 -12.21 0.87
C ALA A 143 5.64 -12.71 0.08
N GLU A 144 5.68 -14.00 -0.29
CA GLU A 144 6.74 -14.59 -1.11
C GLU A 144 6.88 -13.87 -2.44
N SER A 145 5.77 -13.63 -3.15
CA SER A 145 5.80 -12.93 -4.44
C SER A 145 6.36 -11.51 -4.31
N VAL A 146 5.98 -10.78 -3.26
CA VAL A 146 6.49 -9.43 -3.01
C VAL A 146 7.94 -9.46 -2.58
N GLN A 147 8.35 -10.41 -1.71
CA GLN A 147 9.74 -10.55 -1.28
C GLN A 147 10.67 -10.89 -2.43
N GLU A 148 10.26 -11.80 -3.32
CA GLU A 148 11.03 -12.15 -4.52
C GLU A 148 11.26 -10.91 -5.39
N TYR A 149 10.22 -10.09 -5.59
CA TYR A 149 10.34 -8.85 -6.35
C TYR A 149 11.29 -7.86 -5.67
N LEU A 150 11.19 -7.69 -4.34
CA LEU A 150 12.08 -6.83 -3.58
C LEU A 150 13.52 -7.31 -3.67
N ASN A 151 13.80 -8.60 -3.48
CA ASN A 151 15.16 -9.16 -3.58
C ASN A 151 15.75 -8.96 -4.98
N LYS A 152 14.93 -9.04 -6.02
CA LYS A 152 15.39 -8.86 -7.40
C LYS A 152 15.67 -7.40 -7.78
N ASN A 153 14.96 -6.45 -7.17
CA ASN A 153 14.97 -5.04 -7.59
C ASN A 153 15.57 -4.08 -6.57
N THR A 154 15.90 -4.57 -5.38
CA THR A 154 16.60 -3.82 -4.33
C THR A 154 17.81 -4.60 -3.83
N ASN A 155 18.60 -4.00 -2.97
CA ASN A 155 19.71 -4.70 -2.32
C ASN A 155 19.19 -5.51 -1.12
N SER A 156 18.36 -6.54 -1.37
CA SER A 156 17.81 -7.42 -0.35
C SER A 156 18.04 -8.90 -0.71
N ASP A 157 18.29 -9.72 0.30
CA ASP A 157 18.40 -11.18 0.22
C ASP A 157 17.54 -11.87 1.28
N ARG A 158 16.51 -11.15 1.77
CA ARG A 158 15.67 -11.60 2.87
C ARG A 158 14.66 -12.67 2.44
N ASN A 159 14.24 -13.46 3.44
CA ASN A 159 13.12 -14.38 3.30
C ASN A 159 11.90 -13.82 4.04
N VAL A 160 10.71 -14.20 3.59
CA VAL A 160 9.46 -13.85 4.28
C VAL A 160 9.45 -14.38 5.71
N LYS A 161 8.76 -13.67 6.60
CA LYS A 161 8.56 -14.11 7.99
C LYS A 161 7.10 -14.07 8.37
N LYS A 162 6.68 -15.03 9.17
CA LYS A 162 5.37 -15.02 9.77
C LYS A 162 5.33 -14.05 10.95
N ILE A 163 4.34 -13.17 10.98
CA ILE A 163 4.09 -12.29 12.14
C ILE A 163 3.67 -13.18 13.32
N PRO A 164 4.26 -12.97 14.51
CA PRO A 164 3.84 -13.70 15.71
C PRO A 164 2.36 -13.48 15.98
N THR A 165 1.63 -14.55 16.32
CA THR A 165 0.19 -14.52 16.59
C THR A 165 -0.20 -13.64 17.79
N SER A 166 0.77 -13.33 18.67
CA SER A 166 0.58 -12.40 19.79
C SER A 166 0.58 -10.92 19.39
N THR A 167 0.83 -10.59 18.13
CA THR A 167 0.88 -9.20 17.66
C THR A 167 -0.54 -8.67 17.48
N TYR A 168 -1.00 -7.87 18.45
CA TYR A 168 -2.38 -7.44 18.65
C TYR A 168 -3.12 -7.03 17.37
N MET A 169 -2.54 -6.12 16.58
CA MET A 169 -3.19 -5.60 15.38
C MET A 169 -3.34 -6.69 14.33
N TYR A 170 -2.26 -7.35 13.96
CA TYR A 170 -2.24 -8.30 12.84
C TYR A 170 -3.03 -9.56 13.10
N ASP A 171 -3.13 -10.00 14.38
CA ASP A 171 -4.00 -11.13 14.76
C ASP A 171 -5.48 -10.84 14.46
N LYS A 172 -5.91 -9.58 14.60
CA LYS A 172 -7.30 -9.14 14.40
C LYS A 172 -7.64 -8.78 12.96
N LEU A 173 -6.65 -8.64 12.07
CA LEU A 173 -6.90 -8.35 10.67
C LEU A 173 -7.54 -9.57 9.98
N LYS A 174 -8.64 -9.32 9.26
CA LYS A 174 -9.37 -10.30 8.46
C LYS A 174 -9.10 -10.12 6.98
N THR A 175 -8.82 -8.90 6.57
CA THR A 175 -8.47 -8.53 5.21
C THR A 175 -7.13 -9.14 4.84
N LYS A 176 -7.00 -9.59 3.60
CA LYS A 176 -5.74 -10.07 3.02
C LYS A 176 -4.69 -8.95 3.00
N GLY A 177 -3.44 -9.27 3.32
CA GLY A 177 -2.38 -8.25 3.25
C GLY A 177 -1.07 -8.69 3.87
N ILE A 178 -0.12 -7.76 3.86
CA ILE A 178 1.26 -7.95 4.29
C ILE A 178 1.75 -6.73 5.08
N LEU A 179 2.82 -6.94 5.85
CA LEU A 179 3.65 -5.89 6.42
C LEU A 179 4.99 -5.91 5.67
N VAL A 180 5.48 -4.74 5.29
CA VAL A 180 6.77 -4.56 4.64
C VAL A 180 7.65 -3.70 5.54
N GLU A 181 8.74 -4.30 6.05
CA GLU A 181 9.87 -3.57 6.59
C GLU A 181 10.72 -3.12 5.41
N CYS A 182 10.68 -1.84 5.06
CA CYS A 182 11.24 -1.32 3.81
C CYS A 182 12.77 -1.25 3.81
N GLY A 183 13.39 -1.39 4.97
CA GLY A 183 14.83 -1.38 5.20
C GLY A 183 15.13 -1.26 6.69
N PHE A 184 16.37 -0.99 7.04
CA PHE A 184 16.82 -0.81 8.42
C PHE A 184 17.15 0.65 8.71
N LEU A 185 16.39 1.30 9.58
CA LEU A 185 16.60 2.71 9.96
C LEU A 185 18.02 2.99 10.47
N SER A 186 18.67 1.98 11.05
CA SER A 186 20.06 2.07 11.56
C SER A 186 21.14 1.95 10.49
N ASN A 187 20.80 1.64 9.24
CA ASN A 187 21.74 1.52 8.14
C ASN A 187 21.69 2.74 7.24
N SER A 188 22.76 3.55 7.26
CA SER A 188 22.85 4.80 6.50
C SER A 188 22.96 4.61 4.97
N MET A 189 23.03 3.37 4.48
CA MET A 189 23.08 3.04 3.06
C MET A 189 21.70 2.74 2.48
N GLU A 190 20.66 2.65 3.33
CA GLU A 190 19.25 2.46 2.99
C GLU A 190 18.44 3.73 3.19
#